data_3cd95564df3aa350882e9e2c15bf1af5
#
_entry.id   3cd95564df3aa350882e9e2c15bf1af5
#
_cell.length_a   1.000
_cell.length_b   1.000
_cell.length_c   1.000
_cell.angle_alpha   90.00
_cell.angle_beta   90.00
_cell.angle_gamma   90.00
#
_symmetry.space_group_name_H-M   'P 1'
#
loop_
_entity.id
_entity.type
_entity.pdbx_description
1 polymer ?
#
loop_
_entity_poly.entity_id
_entity_poly.type
_entity_poly.pdbx_seq_one_letter_code
_entity_poly.pdbx_strand_id
1 'polypeptide(L)'
;MDARSSLTNVRGPPRRDRAAPAKKSCVKNVLVVDIGGTSVKILASGHKVHRSFPSGPKLTPQEMVTGVKRLAADWTYDAVSIGFPGPVLHGRLIAEPYNLGRGWVGFDFAAAFGHPVKVINDAAMQALGSYTGGKMLFLGLGTGLGSTMIVDGIVEPMELGHLPYKKGTYEDYVGKAGLHRRGKKKWRREVADVVDRLIAALEPEDTVLGGGNVHKLKTLPPHTRAGDNDNAFRGGFRLWEQTLSGRPRFVAKNGPE
;
A
#
# COMPACT_ATOMS: atom_id res chain seq x y z
N MET A 1 -64.04 39.10 -36.59
CA MET A 1 -63.82 38.99 -35.14
C MET A 1 -62.51 38.29 -34.96
N ASP A 2 -61.43 39.08 -34.78
CA ASP A 2 -60.05 38.62 -34.68
C ASP A 2 -59.75 38.23 -33.23
N ALA A 3 -59.27 37.01 -33.03
CA ALA A 3 -58.70 36.57 -31.78
C ALA A 3 -57.17 36.36 -31.97
N ARG A 4 -56.39 37.38 -31.60
CA ARG A 4 -54.94 37.30 -31.56
C ARG A 4 -54.49 36.53 -30.31
N SER A 5 -53.83 35.37 -30.49
CA SER A 5 -53.21 34.63 -29.42
C SER A 5 -51.83 35.22 -29.11
N SER A 6 -51.62 35.64 -27.88
CA SER A 6 -50.33 36.11 -27.35
C SER A 6 -49.42 34.94 -27.00
N LEU A 7 -48.30 34.80 -27.70
CA LEU A 7 -47.22 33.86 -27.35
C LEU A 7 -46.38 34.45 -26.22
N THR A 8 -46.48 33.88 -25.04
CA THR A 8 -45.64 34.20 -23.91
C THR A 8 -44.23 33.55 -24.08
N ASN A 9 -43.22 34.39 -24.11
CA ASN A 9 -41.83 34.06 -24.26
C ASN A 9 -41.29 33.50 -22.92
N VAL A 10 -41.22 32.17 -22.78
CA VAL A 10 -40.62 31.49 -21.61
C VAL A 10 -39.11 31.53 -21.73
N ARG A 11 -38.47 32.40 -20.97
CA ARG A 11 -37.01 32.39 -20.81
C ARG A 11 -36.56 31.12 -20.07
N GLY A 12 -35.76 30.28 -20.72
CA GLY A 12 -35.13 29.12 -20.10
C GLY A 12 -34.17 29.51 -18.95
N PRO A 13 -33.89 28.59 -18.02
CA PRO A 13 -33.02 28.85 -16.88
C PRO A 13 -31.61 29.25 -17.33
N PRO A 14 -30.89 30.10 -16.57
CA PRO A 14 -29.56 30.55 -16.91
C PRO A 14 -28.57 29.36 -17.00
N ARG A 15 -27.79 29.33 -18.05
CA ARG A 15 -26.69 28.37 -18.21
C ARG A 15 -25.73 28.54 -17.04
N ARG A 16 -25.60 27.49 -16.22
CA ARG A 16 -24.53 27.41 -15.22
C ARG A 16 -23.20 27.41 -15.97
N ASP A 17 -22.39 28.43 -15.72
CA ASP A 17 -21.00 28.47 -16.18
C ASP A 17 -20.31 27.18 -15.72
N ARG A 18 -19.87 26.38 -16.69
CA ARG A 18 -18.98 25.25 -16.40
C ARG A 18 -17.67 25.83 -15.92
N ALA A 19 -17.41 25.70 -14.63
CA ALA A 19 -16.10 25.97 -14.06
C ALA A 19 -15.05 25.23 -14.92
N ALA A 20 -14.04 25.96 -15.35
CA ALA A 20 -12.93 25.39 -16.12
C ALA A 20 -12.32 24.23 -15.33
N PRO A 21 -11.97 23.08 -15.96
CA PRO A 21 -11.39 21.96 -15.25
C PRO A 21 -10.06 22.43 -14.64
N ALA A 22 -9.96 22.32 -13.30
CA ALA A 22 -8.73 22.60 -12.57
C ALA A 22 -7.61 21.81 -13.25
N LYS A 23 -6.52 22.48 -13.66
CA LYS A 23 -5.33 21.84 -14.20
C LYS A 23 -4.85 20.81 -13.18
N LYS A 24 -5.06 19.53 -13.48
CA LYS A 24 -4.51 18.43 -12.66
C LYS A 24 -2.99 18.57 -12.73
N SER A 25 -2.36 19.05 -11.66
CA SER A 25 -0.91 19.05 -11.54
C SER A 25 -0.44 17.61 -11.62
N CYS A 26 0.36 17.29 -12.63
CA CYS A 26 1.01 15.99 -12.71
C CYS A 26 2.04 15.94 -11.58
N VAL A 27 1.83 15.05 -10.62
CA VAL A 27 2.82 14.78 -9.56
C VAL A 27 4.08 14.26 -10.24
N LYS A 28 5.20 14.98 -10.11
CA LYS A 28 6.47 14.61 -10.73
C LYS A 28 7.39 13.89 -9.77
N ASN A 29 7.49 14.39 -8.53
CA ASN A 29 8.39 13.87 -7.51
C ASN A 29 7.60 13.35 -6.32
N VAL A 30 7.83 12.13 -5.96
CA VAL A 30 7.15 11.45 -4.84
C VAL A 30 8.16 11.10 -3.78
N LEU A 31 7.85 11.41 -2.53
CA LEU A 31 8.54 10.85 -1.37
C LEU A 31 7.79 9.60 -0.91
N VAL A 32 8.46 8.48 -0.90
CA VAL A 32 7.91 7.22 -0.36
C VAL A 32 8.42 7.01 1.06
N VAL A 33 7.51 6.70 1.96
CA VAL A 33 7.76 6.39 3.37
C VAL A 33 7.28 4.96 3.65
N ASP A 34 8.20 4.06 3.91
CA ASP A 34 7.93 2.67 4.29
C ASP A 34 8.09 2.53 5.81
N ILE A 35 6.97 2.37 6.53
CA ILE A 35 6.96 2.29 7.98
C ILE A 35 7.00 0.83 8.40
N GLY A 36 8.16 0.36 8.83
CA GLY A 36 8.31 -0.97 9.42
C GLY A 36 8.32 -0.95 10.96
N GLY A 37 8.18 -2.11 11.58
CA GLY A 37 8.22 -2.25 13.03
C GLY A 37 9.58 -1.98 13.69
N THR A 38 10.67 -1.90 12.92
CA THR A 38 12.04 -1.64 13.42
C THR A 38 12.69 -0.40 12.82
N SER A 39 12.26 0.04 11.66
CA SER A 39 12.78 1.22 10.98
C SER A 39 11.73 1.85 10.07
N VAL A 40 11.78 3.16 9.95
CA VAL A 40 11.13 3.91 8.88
C VAL A 40 12.17 4.15 7.79
N LYS A 41 11.84 3.80 6.56
CA LYS A 41 12.71 4.00 5.38
C LYS A 41 12.06 5.01 4.45
N ILE A 42 12.87 5.86 3.83
CA ILE A 42 12.38 6.86 2.88
C ILE A 42 13.21 6.86 1.60
N LEU A 43 12.54 7.10 0.48
CA LEU A 43 13.18 7.31 -0.81
C LEU A 43 12.36 8.32 -1.62
N ALA A 44 13.03 9.32 -2.21
CA ALA A 44 12.38 10.26 -3.12
C ALA A 44 12.70 9.93 -4.58
N SER A 45 11.82 10.34 -5.49
CA SER A 45 12.01 10.22 -6.93
C SER A 45 13.37 10.79 -7.35
N GLY A 46 14.07 10.09 -8.25
CA GLY A 46 15.40 10.48 -8.74
C GLY A 46 16.56 10.07 -7.82
N HIS A 47 16.31 9.63 -6.60
CA HIS A 47 17.34 9.12 -5.70
C HIS A 47 17.47 7.59 -5.79
N LYS A 48 18.70 7.07 -5.57
CA LYS A 48 19.00 5.63 -5.66
C LYS A 48 19.19 4.97 -4.30
N VAL A 49 19.48 5.77 -3.27
CA VAL A 49 19.80 5.27 -1.93
C VAL A 49 18.74 5.75 -0.96
N HIS A 50 18.07 4.82 -0.32
CA HIS A 50 17.11 5.13 0.73
C HIS A 50 17.81 5.60 2.00
N ARG A 51 17.12 6.43 2.78
CA ARG A 51 17.51 6.83 4.13
C ARG A 51 16.59 6.17 5.14
N SER A 52 17.05 6.01 6.38
CA SER A 52 16.23 5.38 7.41
C SER A 52 16.54 5.91 8.80
N PHE A 53 15.57 5.75 9.70
CA PHE A 53 15.74 5.94 11.14
C PHE A 53 14.98 4.86 11.91
N PRO A 54 15.36 4.58 13.18
CA PRO A 54 14.69 3.58 14.00
C PRO A 54 13.21 3.90 14.20
N SER A 55 12.35 2.87 14.13
CA SER A 55 10.97 2.90 14.61
C SER A 55 10.84 2.10 15.91
N GLY A 56 9.64 1.85 16.37
CA GLY A 56 9.38 1.00 17.52
C GLY A 56 8.15 1.43 18.33
N PRO A 57 7.89 0.78 19.47
CA PRO A 57 6.62 0.90 20.19
C PRO A 57 6.32 2.27 20.80
N LYS A 58 7.25 3.21 20.72
CA LYS A 58 7.04 4.60 21.16
C LYS A 58 6.87 5.58 20.01
N LEU A 59 7.15 5.20 18.75
CA LEU A 59 7.11 6.11 17.62
C LEU A 59 5.66 6.56 17.36
N THR A 60 5.41 7.83 17.54
CA THR A 60 4.13 8.50 17.22
C THR A 60 4.12 8.98 15.76
N PRO A 61 2.94 9.26 15.16
CA PRO A 61 2.87 9.80 13.80
C PRO A 61 3.57 11.17 13.67
N GLN A 62 3.49 12.01 14.69
CA GLN A 62 4.14 13.32 14.68
C GLN A 62 5.69 13.19 14.68
N GLU A 63 6.24 12.28 15.48
CA GLU A 63 7.68 12.00 15.50
C GLU A 63 8.14 11.37 14.17
N MET A 64 7.31 10.49 13.59
CA MET A 64 7.58 9.92 12.27
C MET A 64 7.68 11.01 11.22
N VAL A 65 6.69 11.91 11.12
CA VAL A 65 6.71 13.03 10.15
C VAL A 65 7.93 13.92 10.37
N THR A 66 8.24 14.25 11.62
CA THR A 66 9.43 15.06 11.98
C THR A 66 10.73 14.39 11.53
N GLY A 67 10.85 13.07 11.79
CA GLY A 67 12.01 12.28 11.36
C GLY A 67 12.17 12.23 9.84
N VAL A 68 11.06 12.01 9.13
CA VAL A 68 11.02 12.00 7.66
C VAL A 68 11.42 13.34 7.09
N LYS A 69 10.83 14.45 7.54
CA LYS A 69 11.17 15.81 7.09
C LYS A 69 12.64 16.14 7.31
N ARG A 70 13.19 15.76 8.47
CA ARG A 70 14.62 15.94 8.77
C ARG A 70 15.52 15.18 7.79
N LEU A 71 15.19 13.90 7.51
CA LEU A 71 15.98 13.07 6.61
C LEU A 71 15.82 13.48 5.13
N ALA A 72 14.69 14.06 4.76
CA ALA A 72 14.40 14.52 3.40
C ALA A 72 14.65 16.01 3.19
N ALA A 73 15.35 16.69 4.09
CA ALA A 73 15.49 18.15 4.08
C ALA A 73 16.16 18.70 2.81
N ASP A 74 17.01 17.91 2.17
CA ASP A 74 17.70 18.24 0.90
C ASP A 74 17.01 17.61 -0.34
N TRP A 75 15.84 16.99 -0.17
CA TRP A 75 15.07 16.39 -1.25
C TRP A 75 13.85 17.23 -1.61
N THR A 76 13.55 17.31 -2.90
CA THR A 76 12.34 17.99 -3.40
C THR A 76 11.29 16.95 -3.75
N TYR A 77 10.06 17.14 -3.28
CA TYR A 77 8.91 16.27 -3.58
C TYR A 77 7.60 17.06 -3.59
N ASP A 78 6.66 16.60 -4.39
CA ASP A 78 5.34 17.21 -4.60
C ASP A 78 4.22 16.43 -3.88
N ALA A 79 4.49 15.18 -3.53
CA ALA A 79 3.53 14.27 -2.92
C ALA A 79 4.23 13.20 -2.06
N VAL A 80 3.47 12.57 -1.16
CA VAL A 80 4.00 11.55 -0.25
C VAL A 80 3.16 10.26 -0.37
N SER A 81 3.84 9.11 -0.44
CA SER A 81 3.25 7.79 -0.27
C SER A 81 3.67 7.20 1.06
N ILE A 82 2.73 6.65 1.82
CA ILE A 82 3.01 6.01 3.11
C ILE A 82 2.56 4.55 3.05
N GLY A 83 3.50 3.61 3.23
CA GLY A 83 3.24 2.22 3.56
C GLY A 83 3.13 2.05 5.06
N PHE A 84 1.95 1.66 5.54
CA PHE A 84 1.62 1.60 6.96
C PHE A 84 1.48 0.14 7.43
N PRO A 85 2.08 -0.25 8.57
CA PRO A 85 2.03 -1.62 9.10
C PRO A 85 0.72 -1.87 9.87
N GLY A 86 -0.39 -1.85 9.16
CA GLY A 86 -1.71 -2.08 9.72
C GLY A 86 -2.82 -1.90 8.67
N PRO A 87 -4.09 -2.11 9.06
CA PRO A 87 -5.20 -2.04 8.13
C PRO A 87 -5.49 -0.59 7.70
N VAL A 88 -5.59 -0.41 6.39
CA VAL A 88 -5.91 0.85 5.72
C VAL A 88 -7.14 0.64 4.86
N LEU A 89 -8.18 1.44 5.07
CA LEU A 89 -9.41 1.42 4.30
C LEU A 89 -9.67 2.82 3.72
N HIS A 90 -9.88 2.90 2.41
CA HIS A 90 -10.08 4.17 1.70
C HIS A 90 -8.99 5.22 2.01
N GLY A 91 -7.72 4.78 2.09
CA GLY A 91 -6.59 5.65 2.42
C GLY A 91 -6.57 6.15 3.88
N ARG A 92 -7.41 5.60 4.76
CA ARG A 92 -7.48 5.95 6.19
C ARG A 92 -7.05 4.78 7.05
N LEU A 93 -6.33 5.06 8.11
CA LEU A 93 -5.97 4.07 9.11
C LEU A 93 -7.19 3.74 9.96
N ILE A 94 -7.55 2.47 10.06
CA ILE A 94 -8.73 2.01 10.81
C ILE A 94 -8.39 1.36 12.16
N ALA A 95 -7.11 1.12 12.42
CA ALA A 95 -6.64 0.61 13.70
C ALA A 95 -5.24 1.14 14.02
N GLU A 96 -4.92 1.22 15.31
CA GLU A 96 -3.58 1.56 15.80
C GLU A 96 -2.60 0.41 15.47
N PRO A 97 -1.35 0.72 15.10
CA PRO A 97 -0.37 -0.28 14.74
C PRO A 97 0.13 -1.05 15.96
N TYR A 98 0.34 -2.35 15.82
CA TYR A 98 0.74 -3.23 16.93
C TYR A 98 2.12 -2.91 17.50
N ASN A 99 3.05 -2.48 16.64
CA ASN A 99 4.48 -2.36 16.96
C ASN A 99 4.98 -0.90 17.00
N LEU A 100 4.08 0.07 17.01
CA LEU A 100 4.39 1.49 17.08
C LEU A 100 3.67 2.15 18.26
N GLY A 101 3.93 3.44 18.48
CA GLY A 101 3.19 4.26 19.43
C GLY A 101 1.72 4.45 19.02
N ARG A 102 1.00 5.31 19.72
CA ARG A 102 -0.41 5.58 19.46
C ARG A 102 -0.63 6.92 18.80
N GLY A 103 -1.88 7.19 18.39
CA GLY A 103 -2.30 8.44 17.77
C GLY A 103 -2.24 8.45 16.26
N TRP A 104 -2.18 7.26 15.63
CA TRP A 104 -2.12 7.11 14.18
C TRP A 104 -3.49 7.23 13.52
N VAL A 105 -4.53 6.68 14.17
CA VAL A 105 -5.91 6.75 13.67
C VAL A 105 -6.41 8.20 13.72
N GLY A 106 -6.86 8.72 12.57
CA GLY A 106 -7.34 10.11 12.46
C GLY A 106 -6.24 11.17 12.32
N PHE A 107 -4.95 10.78 12.28
CA PHE A 107 -3.86 11.75 12.08
C PHE A 107 -3.88 12.30 10.64
N ASP A 108 -3.83 13.63 10.52
CA ASP A 108 -3.81 14.31 9.22
C ASP A 108 -2.38 14.40 8.65
N PHE A 109 -1.99 13.37 7.91
CA PHE A 109 -0.69 13.33 7.25
C PHE A 109 -0.53 14.43 6.19
N ALA A 110 -1.61 14.80 5.48
CA ALA A 110 -1.52 15.82 4.44
C ALA A 110 -1.20 17.19 5.03
N ALA A 111 -1.90 17.58 6.09
CA ALA A 111 -1.59 18.80 6.84
C ALA A 111 -0.18 18.74 7.45
N ALA A 112 0.21 17.61 8.04
CA ALA A 112 1.50 17.46 8.69
C ALA A 112 2.69 17.52 7.71
N PHE A 113 2.57 16.94 6.51
CA PHE A 113 3.61 17.04 5.46
C PHE A 113 3.54 18.35 4.68
N GLY A 114 2.36 18.98 4.55
CA GLY A 114 2.11 20.12 3.68
C GLY A 114 2.00 19.73 2.19
N HIS A 115 1.75 18.47 1.90
CA HIS A 115 1.67 17.88 0.57
C HIS A 115 0.53 16.86 0.49
N PRO A 116 0.01 16.58 -0.72
CA PRO A 116 -0.90 15.45 -0.92
C PRO A 116 -0.28 14.14 -0.45
N VAL A 117 -1.04 13.33 0.32
CA VAL A 117 -0.57 12.06 0.86
C VAL A 117 -1.49 10.93 0.43
N LYS A 118 -0.92 9.80 0.01
CA LYS A 118 -1.61 8.53 -0.16
C LYS A 118 -1.07 7.53 0.85
N VAL A 119 -1.98 6.92 1.62
CA VAL A 119 -1.64 5.88 2.59
C VAL A 119 -2.19 4.55 2.10
N ILE A 120 -1.37 3.52 2.17
CA ILE A 120 -1.72 2.14 1.85
C ILE A 120 -1.07 1.20 2.87
N ASN A 121 -1.59 -0.01 3.02
CA ASN A 121 -0.92 -1.04 3.81
C ASN A 121 0.49 -1.35 3.25
N ASP A 122 1.47 -1.63 4.11
CA ASP A 122 2.87 -1.86 3.75
C ASP A 122 3.07 -3.07 2.83
N ALA A 123 2.36 -4.18 3.08
CA ALA A 123 2.37 -5.35 2.20
C ALA A 123 1.74 -5.03 0.83
N ALA A 124 0.66 -4.24 0.80
CA ALA A 124 0.04 -3.80 -0.43
C ALA A 124 0.96 -2.87 -1.24
N MET A 125 1.74 -2.02 -0.58
CA MET A 125 2.74 -1.19 -1.25
C MET A 125 3.87 -2.03 -1.87
N GLN A 126 4.37 -3.05 -1.15
CA GLN A 126 5.34 -4.01 -1.69
C GLN A 126 4.76 -4.83 -2.84
N ALA A 127 3.50 -5.27 -2.71
CA ALA A 127 2.79 -5.98 -3.77
C ALA A 127 2.71 -5.15 -5.05
N LEU A 128 2.30 -3.88 -4.92
CA LEU A 128 2.20 -2.96 -6.06
C LEU A 128 3.54 -2.76 -6.76
N GLY A 129 4.64 -2.68 -6.01
CA GLY A 129 6.00 -2.61 -6.58
C GLY A 129 6.44 -3.87 -7.29
N SER A 130 5.94 -5.03 -6.87
CA SER A 130 6.22 -6.34 -7.45
C SER A 130 5.37 -6.68 -8.67
N TYR A 131 4.27 -5.96 -8.87
CA TYR A 131 3.23 -6.28 -9.84
C TYR A 131 3.70 -6.08 -11.29
N THR A 132 3.44 -7.06 -12.15
CA THR A 132 3.81 -7.06 -13.56
C THR A 132 2.62 -7.24 -14.51
N GLY A 133 1.42 -7.54 -13.99
CA GLY A 133 0.19 -7.73 -14.75
C GLY A 133 -0.63 -8.92 -14.25
N GLY A 134 -1.85 -9.07 -14.76
CA GLY A 134 -2.74 -10.18 -14.48
C GLY A 134 -3.19 -10.31 -13.01
N LYS A 135 -3.38 -11.53 -12.54
CA LYS A 135 -3.80 -11.87 -11.17
C LYS A 135 -2.58 -12.29 -10.35
N MET A 136 -2.10 -11.40 -9.47
CA MET A 136 -0.92 -11.63 -8.65
C MET A 136 -1.28 -11.74 -7.15
N LEU A 137 -0.78 -12.78 -6.48
CA LEU A 137 -0.78 -12.91 -5.03
C LEU A 137 0.57 -12.50 -4.46
N PHE A 138 0.60 -11.55 -3.53
CA PHE A 138 1.77 -11.19 -2.75
C PHE A 138 1.64 -11.74 -1.33
N LEU A 139 2.70 -12.37 -0.83
CA LEU A 139 2.80 -12.90 0.53
C LEU A 139 4.07 -12.37 1.20
N GLY A 140 3.92 -11.54 2.21
CA GLY A 140 5.01 -10.90 2.95
C GLY A 140 5.39 -11.70 4.20
N LEU A 141 6.50 -12.41 4.17
CA LEU A 141 7.07 -13.17 5.30
C LEU A 141 7.84 -12.21 6.24
N GLY A 142 7.14 -11.61 7.17
CA GLY A 142 7.65 -10.61 8.11
C GLY A 142 7.44 -10.98 9.57
N THR A 143 6.96 -10.04 10.37
CA THR A 143 6.48 -10.26 11.75
C THR A 143 5.32 -11.24 11.74
N GLY A 144 4.32 -11.00 10.89
CA GLY A 144 3.23 -11.91 10.56
C GLY A 144 3.33 -12.42 9.11
N LEU A 145 2.18 -12.61 8.48
CA LEU A 145 2.01 -12.94 7.06
C LEU A 145 1.16 -11.85 6.40
N GLY A 146 1.80 -10.80 5.90
CA GLY A 146 1.11 -9.81 5.07
C GLY A 146 0.67 -10.41 3.74
N SER A 147 -0.49 -10.02 3.25
CA SER A 147 -1.03 -10.55 2.00
C SER A 147 -1.80 -9.51 1.20
N THR A 148 -1.67 -9.58 -0.11
CA THR A 148 -2.34 -8.67 -1.04
C THR A 148 -2.60 -9.39 -2.36
N MET A 149 -3.81 -9.26 -2.89
CA MET A 149 -4.13 -9.66 -4.24
C MET A 149 -4.15 -8.42 -5.15
N ILE A 150 -3.59 -8.53 -6.35
CA ILE A 150 -3.76 -7.52 -7.40
C ILE A 150 -4.34 -8.22 -8.62
N VAL A 151 -5.46 -7.70 -9.12
CA VAL A 151 -6.12 -8.20 -10.33
C VAL A 151 -6.29 -7.02 -11.28
N ASP A 152 -5.63 -7.08 -12.44
CA ASP A 152 -5.72 -6.05 -13.49
C ASP A 152 -5.47 -4.62 -12.96
N GLY A 153 -4.52 -4.47 -12.03
CA GLY A 153 -4.16 -3.21 -11.41
C GLY A 153 -5.05 -2.78 -10.21
N ILE A 154 -6.08 -3.55 -9.88
CA ILE A 154 -6.89 -3.33 -8.67
C ILE A 154 -6.19 -3.99 -7.49
N VAL A 155 -5.79 -3.18 -6.52
CA VAL A 155 -5.07 -3.62 -5.31
C VAL A 155 -6.07 -3.94 -4.21
N GLU A 156 -6.04 -5.18 -3.72
CA GLU A 156 -6.91 -5.68 -2.65
C GLU A 156 -6.03 -6.19 -1.49
N PRO A 157 -5.80 -5.39 -0.44
CA PRO A 157 -5.16 -5.86 0.78
C PRO A 157 -5.99 -6.96 1.45
N MET A 158 -5.33 -7.98 1.97
CA MET A 158 -5.98 -9.14 2.57
C MET A 158 -5.31 -9.49 3.90
N GLU A 159 -6.07 -10.11 4.80
CA GLU A 159 -5.58 -10.59 6.11
C GLU A 159 -5.55 -12.13 6.15
N LEU A 160 -4.96 -12.75 5.12
CA LEU A 160 -4.88 -14.21 5.00
C LEU A 160 -4.06 -14.84 6.14
N GLY A 161 -3.17 -14.07 6.76
CA GLY A 161 -2.40 -14.50 7.93
C GLY A 161 -3.28 -14.99 9.09
N HIS A 162 -4.48 -14.46 9.23
CA HIS A 162 -5.43 -14.80 10.29
C HIS A 162 -6.26 -16.08 10.01
N LEU A 163 -6.16 -16.68 8.81
CA LEU A 163 -6.88 -17.91 8.51
C LEU A 163 -6.41 -19.05 9.40
N PRO A 164 -7.35 -19.94 9.84
CA PRO A 164 -7.02 -21.06 10.71
C PRO A 164 -6.02 -22.03 10.07
N TYR A 165 -5.03 -22.44 10.84
CA TYR A 165 -4.03 -23.39 10.43
C TYR A 165 -3.53 -24.22 11.61
N LYS A 166 -3.75 -25.54 11.56
CA LYS A 166 -3.42 -26.47 12.66
C LYS A 166 -4.05 -26.02 13.98
N LYS A 167 -3.26 -25.63 14.99
CA LYS A 167 -3.72 -25.16 16.31
C LYS A 167 -3.64 -23.65 16.47
N GLY A 168 -3.58 -22.89 15.39
CA GLY A 168 -3.48 -21.44 15.38
C GLY A 168 -3.84 -20.88 14.02
N THR A 169 -3.13 -19.85 13.57
CA THR A 169 -3.33 -19.18 12.29
C THR A 169 -2.12 -19.37 11.38
N TYR A 170 -2.24 -19.01 10.10
CA TYR A 170 -1.07 -19.04 9.20
C TYR A 170 0.10 -18.23 9.77
N GLU A 171 -0.12 -17.01 10.25
CA GLU A 171 0.98 -16.18 10.76
C GLU A 171 1.65 -16.73 12.02
N ASP A 172 0.93 -17.46 12.89
CA ASP A 172 1.52 -18.14 14.04
C ASP A 172 2.58 -19.17 13.65
N TYR A 173 2.51 -19.67 12.42
CA TYR A 173 3.42 -20.70 11.91
C TYR A 173 4.45 -20.15 10.96
N VAL A 174 4.11 -19.19 10.08
CA VAL A 174 5.01 -18.70 9.04
C VAL A 174 5.58 -17.31 9.32
N GLY A 175 5.05 -16.58 10.30
CA GLY A 175 5.60 -15.32 10.80
C GLY A 175 6.87 -15.49 11.63
N LYS A 176 7.42 -14.39 12.11
CA LYS A 176 8.66 -14.36 12.91
C LYS A 176 8.57 -15.21 14.19
N ALA A 177 7.44 -15.17 14.90
CA ALA A 177 7.21 -15.97 16.09
C ALA A 177 7.26 -17.48 15.78
N GLY A 178 6.62 -17.90 14.69
CA GLY A 178 6.66 -19.28 14.19
C GLY A 178 8.08 -19.72 13.84
N LEU A 179 8.82 -18.90 13.14
CA LEU A 179 10.23 -19.16 12.79
C LEU A 179 11.11 -19.39 14.05
N HIS A 180 10.96 -18.56 15.08
CA HIS A 180 11.71 -18.68 16.32
C HIS A 180 11.34 -19.94 17.11
N ARG A 181 10.03 -20.19 17.28
CA ARG A 181 9.52 -21.33 18.06
C ARG A 181 9.81 -22.69 17.41
N ARG A 182 9.76 -22.78 16.08
CA ARG A 182 9.82 -24.04 15.34
C ARG A 182 11.16 -24.33 14.68
N GLY A 183 12.03 -23.33 14.57
CA GLY A 183 13.31 -23.39 13.86
C GLY A 183 13.15 -23.42 12.34
N LYS A 184 14.24 -23.06 11.64
CA LYS A 184 14.25 -22.83 10.19
C LYS A 184 13.72 -24.03 9.37
N LYS A 185 14.05 -25.28 9.77
CA LYS A 185 13.68 -26.49 8.99
C LYS A 185 12.17 -26.74 8.98
N LYS A 186 11.51 -26.67 10.14
CA LYS A 186 10.06 -26.83 10.24
C LYS A 186 9.32 -25.63 9.64
N TRP A 187 9.79 -24.43 9.92
CA TRP A 187 9.22 -23.20 9.39
C TRP A 187 9.19 -23.19 7.86
N ARG A 188 10.28 -23.61 7.18
CA ARG A 188 10.29 -23.70 5.70
C ARG A 188 9.25 -24.65 5.13
N ARG A 189 8.99 -25.77 5.80
CA ARG A 189 7.95 -26.71 5.39
C ARG A 189 6.56 -26.10 5.53
N GLU A 190 6.36 -25.36 6.61
CA GLU A 190 5.08 -24.69 6.87
C GLU A 190 4.85 -23.53 5.92
N VAL A 191 5.88 -22.77 5.57
CA VAL A 191 5.78 -21.77 4.50
C VAL A 191 5.38 -22.42 3.19
N ALA A 192 6.00 -23.54 2.81
CA ALA A 192 5.67 -24.24 1.57
C ALA A 192 4.21 -24.73 1.58
N ASP A 193 3.76 -25.37 2.69
CA ASP A 193 2.39 -25.86 2.82
C ASP A 193 1.34 -24.73 2.80
N VAL A 194 1.62 -23.61 3.46
CA VAL A 194 0.70 -22.44 3.46
C VAL A 194 0.64 -21.79 2.08
N VAL A 195 1.78 -21.62 1.42
CA VAL A 195 1.84 -21.06 0.06
C VAL A 195 1.08 -21.92 -0.93
N ASP A 196 1.30 -23.25 -0.90
CA ASP A 196 0.60 -24.20 -1.77
C ASP A 196 -0.93 -24.13 -1.59
N ARG A 197 -1.41 -24.11 -0.35
CA ARG A 197 -2.85 -23.94 -0.03
C ARG A 197 -3.42 -22.64 -0.56
N LEU A 198 -2.69 -21.54 -0.42
CA LEU A 198 -3.15 -20.23 -0.87
C LEU A 198 -3.14 -20.13 -2.41
N ILE A 199 -2.16 -20.73 -3.06
CA ILE A 199 -2.13 -20.83 -4.53
C ILE A 199 -3.32 -21.67 -5.02
N ALA A 200 -3.55 -22.83 -4.43
CA ALA A 200 -4.68 -23.70 -4.81
C ALA A 200 -6.06 -23.06 -4.58
N ALA A 201 -6.21 -22.26 -3.52
CA ALA A 201 -7.47 -21.59 -3.20
C ALA A 201 -7.75 -20.34 -4.02
N LEU A 202 -6.69 -19.58 -4.36
CA LEU A 202 -6.83 -18.26 -4.97
C LEU A 202 -6.48 -18.25 -6.47
N GLU A 203 -5.85 -19.32 -6.97
CA GLU A 203 -5.48 -19.50 -8.39
C GLU A 203 -4.83 -18.23 -9.01
N PRO A 204 -3.75 -17.68 -8.42
CA PRO A 204 -3.03 -16.56 -9.01
C PRO A 204 -2.21 -17.00 -10.23
N GLU A 205 -2.03 -16.11 -11.18
CA GLU A 205 -1.11 -16.30 -12.32
C GLU A 205 0.36 -16.09 -11.89
N ASP A 206 0.59 -15.26 -10.87
CA ASP A 206 1.90 -14.95 -10.31
C ASP A 206 1.83 -14.91 -8.79
N THR A 207 2.80 -15.53 -8.11
CA THR A 207 2.90 -15.49 -6.64
C THR A 207 4.25 -14.96 -6.22
N VAL A 208 4.25 -13.85 -5.48
CA VAL A 208 5.45 -13.16 -5.01
C VAL A 208 5.61 -13.36 -3.51
N LEU A 209 6.78 -13.85 -3.10
CA LEU A 209 7.16 -13.92 -1.70
C LEU A 209 8.06 -12.73 -1.36
N GLY A 210 7.58 -11.84 -0.50
CA GLY A 210 8.29 -10.68 0.01
C GLY A 210 8.54 -10.75 1.51
N GLY A 211 8.99 -9.62 2.07
CA GLY A 211 9.26 -9.49 3.50
C GLY A 211 10.64 -9.98 3.94
N GLY A 212 11.08 -9.51 5.10
CA GLY A 212 12.44 -9.68 5.59
C GLY A 212 12.88 -11.12 5.91
N ASN A 213 11.97 -12.11 5.87
CA ASN A 213 12.31 -13.51 6.16
C ASN A 213 12.46 -14.38 4.88
N VAL A 214 12.15 -13.86 3.69
CA VAL A 214 12.27 -14.63 2.43
C VAL A 214 13.68 -15.17 2.21
N HIS A 215 14.72 -14.39 2.53
CA HIS A 215 16.11 -14.84 2.42
C HIS A 215 16.46 -16.06 3.28
N LYS A 216 15.59 -16.42 4.25
CA LYS A 216 15.77 -17.62 5.10
C LYS A 216 15.25 -18.89 4.43
N LEU A 217 14.50 -18.78 3.33
CA LEU A 217 14.14 -19.90 2.48
C LEU A 217 15.40 -20.36 1.73
N LYS A 218 15.67 -21.68 1.71
CA LYS A 218 16.76 -22.24 0.91
C LYS A 218 16.38 -22.33 -0.57
N THR A 219 15.13 -22.72 -0.80
CA THR A 219 14.47 -22.85 -2.09
C THR A 219 13.11 -22.19 -1.95
N LEU A 220 12.66 -21.49 -2.95
CA LEU A 220 11.29 -20.97 -2.99
C LEU A 220 10.31 -22.11 -3.22
N PRO A 221 9.09 -22.06 -2.65
CA PRO A 221 8.01 -22.96 -3.01
C PRO A 221 7.75 -22.96 -4.52
N PRO A 222 7.27 -24.05 -5.13
CA PRO A 222 6.87 -24.08 -6.53
C PRO A 222 5.91 -22.92 -6.88
N HIS A 223 5.94 -22.49 -8.12
CA HIS A 223 5.08 -21.42 -8.64
C HIS A 223 5.21 -20.09 -7.89
N THR A 224 6.37 -19.81 -7.27
CA THR A 224 6.65 -18.54 -6.60
C THR A 224 7.94 -17.92 -7.07
N ARG A 225 8.04 -16.61 -6.94
CA ARG A 225 9.27 -15.83 -7.11
C ARG A 225 9.57 -14.96 -5.89
N ALA A 226 10.82 -14.61 -5.69
CA ALA A 226 11.17 -13.64 -4.65
C ALA A 226 10.81 -12.22 -5.09
N GLY A 227 10.24 -11.46 -4.16
CA GLY A 227 10.15 -10.01 -4.27
C GLY A 227 11.48 -9.34 -3.89
N ASP A 228 11.66 -8.12 -4.37
CA ASP A 228 12.78 -7.27 -4.01
C ASP A 228 12.40 -6.38 -2.80
N ASN A 229 13.37 -6.08 -1.93
CA ASN A 229 13.16 -5.17 -0.80
C ASN A 229 12.87 -3.73 -1.24
N ASP A 230 13.29 -3.33 -2.45
CA ASP A 230 13.01 -2.03 -3.03
C ASP A 230 11.60 -1.91 -3.62
N ASN A 231 10.84 -3.00 -3.64
CA ASN A 231 9.47 -2.99 -4.15
C ASN A 231 8.52 -2.10 -3.34
N ALA A 232 8.78 -1.88 -2.04
CA ALA A 232 8.03 -0.89 -1.27
C ALA A 232 8.13 0.51 -1.90
N PHE A 233 9.33 0.92 -2.30
CA PHE A 233 9.54 2.22 -2.95
C PHE A 233 8.92 2.28 -4.35
N ARG A 234 9.13 1.23 -5.16
CA ARG A 234 8.50 1.15 -6.49
C ARG A 234 6.97 1.23 -6.40
N GLY A 235 6.39 0.53 -5.43
CA GLY A 235 4.94 0.58 -5.17
C GLY A 235 4.47 1.96 -4.75
N GLY A 236 5.20 2.61 -3.85
CA GLY A 236 4.91 3.97 -3.42
C GLY A 236 4.93 4.98 -4.58
N PHE A 237 5.87 4.87 -5.52
CA PHE A 237 5.90 5.70 -6.73
C PHE A 237 4.70 5.39 -7.64
N ARG A 238 4.38 4.11 -7.86
CA ARG A 238 3.26 3.66 -8.71
C ARG A 238 1.89 4.14 -8.24
N LEU A 239 1.70 4.44 -6.96
CA LEU A 239 0.46 5.01 -6.46
C LEU A 239 0.08 6.33 -7.14
N TRP A 240 1.03 7.05 -7.71
CA TRP A 240 0.83 8.33 -8.38
C TRP A 240 0.85 8.24 -9.91
N GLU A 241 1.12 7.04 -10.48
CA GLU A 241 1.04 6.81 -11.91
C GLU A 241 -0.41 6.96 -12.40
N GLN A 242 -0.56 7.57 -13.58
CA GLN A 242 -1.85 7.75 -14.24
C GLN A 242 -1.86 7.02 -15.58
N THR A 243 -3.04 6.58 -16.02
CA THR A 243 -3.26 6.13 -17.39
C THR A 243 -3.24 7.31 -18.36
N LEU A 244 -3.15 7.04 -19.66
CA LEU A 244 -3.25 8.07 -20.72
C LEU A 244 -4.55 8.89 -20.63
N SER A 245 -5.63 8.31 -20.07
CA SER A 245 -6.90 9.00 -19.82
C SER A 245 -6.87 9.89 -18.55
N GLY A 246 -5.74 9.99 -17.84
CA GLY A 246 -5.61 10.75 -16.60
C GLY A 246 -6.25 10.12 -15.37
N ARG A 247 -6.74 8.88 -15.48
CA ARG A 247 -7.24 8.10 -14.33
C ARG A 247 -6.05 7.47 -13.60
N PRO A 248 -6.17 7.18 -12.29
CA PRO A 248 -5.16 6.40 -11.58
C PRO A 248 -4.96 5.06 -12.28
N ARG A 249 -3.70 4.67 -12.52
CA ARG A 249 -3.36 3.37 -13.12
C ARG A 249 -3.65 2.21 -12.17
N PHE A 250 -3.49 2.47 -10.89
CA PHE A 250 -3.73 1.50 -9.82
C PHE A 250 -4.75 2.07 -8.85
N VAL A 251 -5.73 1.27 -8.48
CA VAL A 251 -6.82 1.67 -7.58
C VAL A 251 -6.87 0.63 -6.46
N ALA A 252 -6.81 1.08 -5.21
CA ALA A 252 -7.26 0.25 -4.11
C ALA A 252 -8.78 0.12 -4.22
N LYS A 253 -9.29 -1.10 -4.24
CA LYS A 253 -10.72 -1.36 -4.26
C LYS A 253 -11.33 -0.68 -3.02
N ASN A 254 -12.36 0.13 -3.21
CA ASN A 254 -12.99 0.94 -2.19
C ASN A 254 -12.39 2.35 -1.94
N GLY A 255 -11.62 2.90 -2.88
CA GLY A 255 -11.37 4.35 -2.89
C GLY A 255 -12.65 5.11 -3.31
N PRO A 256 -12.91 6.32 -2.80
CA PRO A 256 -14.02 7.14 -3.29
C PRO A 256 -13.79 7.47 -4.78
N GLU A 257 -14.87 7.37 -5.56
CA GLU A 257 -14.94 7.89 -6.93
C GLU A 257 -14.72 9.41 -7.00
#